data_5aac5c1af6ea1ae677335a0a10db098e
#
_entry.id   5aac5c1af6ea1ae677335a0a10db098e
#
_cell.length_a   1.000
_cell.length_b   1.000
_cell.length_c   1.000
_cell.angle_alpha   90.00
_cell.angle_beta   90.00
_cell.angle_gamma   90.00
#
_symmetry.space_group_name_H-M   'P 1'
#
loop_
_entity.id
_entity.type
_entity.pdbx_description
1 polymer ?
#
loop_
_entity_poly.entity_id
_entity_poly.type
_entity_poly.pdbx_seq_one_letter_code
_entity_poly.pdbx_strand_id
1 'polypeptide(L)'
;MARAMIGGMLEKGIAKPEEILGSAKTQATLDAVSEKYGICVSGSNREIAEKADILILAVKPQMLAGVIEEIRDGVRQDELILSIAAGKTIAWIEEALGGNLKVVRCMPNTPAMVGEGCSGVCRNERVSDEEMERCMTLARSFGMAQEIPEKLIDAVGAVSGSSPAFVFMFMEALADAGVKAGMTRSQAYRFTAQAVLGSAKLMLATGKHPGELKDMVCSPGGTTIEGVQALEEMGLRASVMKAVDVCVEKTRKL
;
A
#
# COMPACT_ATOMS: atom_id res chain seq x y z
N MET A 1 -0.30 -4.72 6.97
CA MET A 1 0.77 -3.93 6.33
C MET A 1 2.12 -4.16 7.01
N ALA A 2 2.30 -3.90 8.32
CA ALA A 2 3.61 -4.13 8.99
C ALA A 2 4.25 -5.50 8.68
N ARG A 3 3.46 -6.59 8.71
CA ARG A 3 3.96 -7.93 8.35
C ARG A 3 4.45 -8.05 6.90
N ALA A 4 3.86 -7.33 5.96
CA ALA A 4 4.32 -7.30 4.57
C ALA A 4 5.65 -6.54 4.46
N MET A 5 5.79 -5.43 5.17
CA MET A 5 7.04 -4.67 5.24
C MET A 5 8.17 -5.50 5.85
N ILE A 6 7.92 -6.14 7.00
CA ILE A 6 8.90 -7.04 7.65
C ILE A 6 9.32 -8.15 6.68
N GLY A 7 8.34 -8.85 6.08
CA GLY A 7 8.63 -9.93 5.14
C GLY A 7 9.46 -9.47 3.94
N GLY A 8 9.10 -8.32 3.33
CA GLY A 8 9.84 -7.74 2.21
C GLY A 8 11.27 -7.34 2.56
N MET A 9 11.47 -6.70 3.72
CA MET A 9 12.81 -6.33 4.19
C MET A 9 13.71 -7.54 4.39
N LEU A 10 13.20 -8.59 5.03
CA LEU A 10 13.95 -9.82 5.27
C LEU A 10 14.24 -10.58 3.97
N GLU A 11 13.24 -10.73 3.09
CA GLU A 11 13.38 -11.42 1.81
C GLU A 11 14.41 -10.75 0.88
N LYS A 12 14.45 -9.42 0.88
CA LYS A 12 15.40 -8.64 0.07
C LYS A 12 16.74 -8.39 0.77
N GLY A 13 16.94 -8.88 2.00
CA GLY A 13 18.17 -8.70 2.76
C GLY A 13 18.46 -7.25 3.12
N ILE A 14 17.44 -6.40 3.24
CA ILE A 14 17.54 -4.98 3.61
C ILE A 14 17.83 -4.84 5.10
N ALA A 15 17.29 -5.74 5.91
CA ALA A 15 17.53 -5.83 7.34
C ALA A 15 17.61 -7.30 7.76
N LYS A 16 18.37 -7.58 8.80
CA LYS A 16 18.40 -8.88 9.46
C LYS A 16 17.32 -8.94 10.53
N PRO A 17 16.88 -10.15 10.93
CA PRO A 17 15.84 -10.28 11.98
C PRO A 17 16.17 -9.55 13.28
N GLU A 18 17.42 -9.61 13.72
CA GLU A 18 17.91 -8.95 14.95
C GLU A 18 17.94 -7.41 14.86
N GLU A 19 17.87 -6.84 13.66
CA GLU A 19 17.84 -5.40 13.41
C GLU A 19 16.40 -4.86 13.36
N ILE A 20 15.38 -5.75 13.44
CA ILE A 20 13.97 -5.35 13.43
C ILE A 20 13.38 -5.57 14.82
N LEU A 21 12.87 -4.48 15.40
CA LEU A 21 12.18 -4.49 16.68
C LEU A 21 10.71 -4.11 16.48
N GLY A 22 9.78 -4.99 16.85
CA GLY A 22 8.36 -4.78 16.65
C GLY A 22 7.56 -4.75 17.94
N SER A 23 6.51 -3.91 17.99
CA SER A 23 5.52 -3.92 19.07
C SER A 23 4.13 -4.26 18.58
N ALA A 24 3.30 -4.79 19.46
CA ALA A 24 1.89 -5.03 19.20
C ALA A 24 1.08 -5.01 20.51
N LYS A 25 -0.22 -4.77 20.37
CA LYS A 25 -1.15 -4.67 21.50
C LYS A 25 -1.34 -5.99 22.27
N THR A 26 -1.16 -7.15 21.61
CA THR A 26 -1.44 -8.46 22.21
C THR A 26 -0.23 -9.38 22.15
N GLN A 27 -0.01 -10.15 23.22
CA GLN A 27 1.06 -11.14 23.29
C GLN A 27 0.98 -12.15 22.13
N ALA A 28 -0.20 -12.65 21.81
CA ALA A 28 -0.39 -13.57 20.68
C ALA A 28 0.08 -13.01 19.32
N THR A 29 -0.02 -11.68 19.10
CA THR A 29 0.52 -11.05 17.90
C THR A 29 2.04 -10.99 17.95
N LEU A 30 2.63 -10.67 19.09
CA LEU A 30 4.08 -10.66 19.31
C LEU A 30 4.69 -12.03 19.06
N ASP A 31 4.13 -13.06 19.67
CA ASP A 31 4.56 -14.46 19.53
C ASP A 31 4.52 -14.90 18.06
N ALA A 32 3.38 -14.68 17.39
CA ALA A 32 3.21 -15.05 15.99
C ALA A 32 4.13 -14.33 15.01
N VAL A 33 4.53 -13.07 15.33
CA VAL A 33 5.46 -12.31 14.49
C VAL A 33 6.90 -12.74 14.76
N SER A 34 7.27 -12.94 16.02
CA SER A 34 8.59 -13.45 16.41
C SER A 34 8.82 -14.85 15.86
N GLU A 35 7.86 -15.77 16.01
CA GLU A 35 7.94 -17.13 15.46
C GLU A 35 8.10 -17.13 13.93
N LYS A 36 7.29 -16.30 13.24
CA LYS A 36 7.29 -16.28 11.76
C LYS A 36 8.52 -15.64 11.15
N TYR A 37 9.03 -14.57 11.74
CA TYR A 37 10.04 -13.71 11.12
C TYR A 37 11.38 -13.69 11.88
N GLY A 38 11.44 -14.24 13.09
CA GLY A 38 12.63 -14.25 13.92
C GLY A 38 13.04 -12.89 14.48
N ILE A 39 12.18 -11.87 14.36
CA ILE A 39 12.48 -10.50 14.79
C ILE A 39 12.37 -10.34 16.31
N CYS A 40 13.03 -9.31 16.85
CA CYS A 40 12.86 -8.90 18.22
C CYS A 40 11.47 -8.28 18.44
N VAL A 41 10.84 -8.55 19.60
CA VAL A 41 9.52 -8.01 19.92
C VAL A 41 9.48 -7.44 21.32
N SER A 42 8.65 -6.40 21.52
CA SER A 42 8.40 -5.79 22.84
C SER A 42 6.91 -5.46 23.00
N GLY A 43 6.40 -5.55 24.23
CA GLY A 43 5.06 -5.06 24.58
C GLY A 43 4.98 -3.55 24.75
N SER A 44 6.10 -2.82 24.65
CA SER A 44 6.19 -1.38 24.88
C SER A 44 6.48 -0.61 23.58
N ASN A 45 5.54 0.25 23.17
CA ASN A 45 5.76 1.18 22.06
C ASN A 45 6.89 2.17 22.36
N ARG A 46 7.02 2.61 23.64
CA ARG A 46 8.05 3.53 24.09
C ARG A 46 9.45 2.92 23.93
N GLU A 47 9.64 1.66 24.31
CA GLU A 47 10.92 0.96 24.14
C GLU A 47 11.35 0.92 22.65
N ILE A 48 10.40 0.73 21.72
CA ILE A 48 10.68 0.78 20.29
C ILE A 48 11.19 2.18 19.90
N ALA A 49 10.47 3.23 20.31
CA ALA A 49 10.83 4.62 20.00
C ALA A 49 12.21 5.01 20.54
N GLU A 50 12.57 4.56 21.74
CA GLU A 50 13.88 4.87 22.35
C GLU A 50 15.07 4.20 21.62
N LYS A 51 14.84 3.11 20.86
CA LYS A 51 15.89 2.28 20.25
C LYS A 51 15.95 2.40 18.71
N ALA A 52 14.90 2.87 18.07
CA ALA A 52 14.80 2.85 16.61
C ALA A 52 15.67 3.93 15.95
N ASP A 53 16.33 3.59 14.85
CA ASP A 53 16.92 4.57 13.93
C ASP A 53 15.88 5.06 12.91
N ILE A 54 14.96 4.16 12.53
CA ILE A 54 13.78 4.47 11.73
C ILE A 54 12.57 3.95 12.49
N LEU A 55 11.76 4.87 13.02
CA LEU A 55 10.53 4.53 13.72
C LEU A 55 9.36 4.44 12.73
N ILE A 56 8.80 3.23 12.57
CA ILE A 56 7.71 2.98 11.61
C ILE A 56 6.37 3.00 12.34
N LEU A 57 5.54 4.01 12.06
CA LEU A 57 4.19 4.14 12.58
C LEU A 57 3.21 3.33 11.73
N ALA A 58 3.05 2.04 12.06
CA ALA A 58 2.28 1.06 11.29
C ALA A 58 0.95 0.65 11.96
N VAL A 59 0.32 1.56 12.67
CA VAL A 59 -0.95 1.37 13.35
C VAL A 59 -2.12 1.95 12.54
N LYS A 60 -3.35 1.56 12.88
CA LYS A 60 -4.54 2.14 12.26
C LYS A 60 -4.67 3.63 12.61
N PRO A 61 -5.14 4.49 11.69
CA PRO A 61 -5.24 5.93 11.93
C PRO A 61 -5.96 6.31 13.23
N GLN A 62 -7.00 5.56 13.59
CA GLN A 62 -7.79 5.79 14.82
C GLN A 62 -6.99 5.51 16.12
N MET A 63 -5.93 4.72 16.03
CA MET A 63 -5.09 4.38 17.18
C MET A 63 -3.85 5.26 17.26
N LEU A 64 -3.53 5.99 16.20
CA LEU A 64 -2.24 6.67 16.08
C LEU A 64 -2.04 7.73 17.16
N ALA A 65 -3.05 8.53 17.49
CA ALA A 65 -2.96 9.55 18.52
C ALA A 65 -2.55 8.96 19.89
N GLY A 66 -3.21 7.87 20.30
CA GLY A 66 -2.87 7.21 21.57
C GLY A 66 -1.46 6.59 21.56
N VAL A 67 -1.04 6.01 20.44
CA VAL A 67 0.34 5.49 20.29
C VAL A 67 1.36 6.63 20.36
N ILE A 68 1.08 7.76 19.73
CA ILE A 68 1.97 8.92 19.77
C ILE A 68 2.11 9.45 21.21
N GLU A 69 1.03 9.50 22.00
CA GLU A 69 1.10 9.88 23.42
C GLU A 69 2.03 8.96 24.23
N GLU A 70 2.03 7.65 23.93
CA GLU A 70 2.89 6.67 24.61
C GLU A 70 4.38 6.85 24.25
N ILE A 71 4.69 7.25 23.03
CA ILE A 71 6.07 7.27 22.49
C ILE A 71 6.72 8.64 22.51
N ARG A 72 5.96 9.73 22.60
CA ARG A 72 6.43 11.11 22.40
C ARG A 72 7.70 11.44 23.19
N ASP A 73 7.77 11.05 24.46
CA ASP A 73 8.92 11.32 25.32
C ASP A 73 10.13 10.42 25.03
N GLY A 74 9.95 9.36 24.24
CA GLY A 74 11.01 8.44 23.82
C GLY A 74 11.58 8.74 22.44
N VAL A 75 10.88 9.53 21.62
CA VAL A 75 11.31 9.89 20.26
C VAL A 75 12.46 10.90 20.33
N ARG A 76 13.55 10.60 19.62
CA ARG A 76 14.73 11.48 19.55
C ARG A 76 14.58 12.51 18.43
N GLN A 77 15.23 13.66 18.58
CA GLN A 77 15.17 14.78 17.62
C GLN A 77 15.80 14.45 16.24
N ASP A 78 16.73 13.51 16.20
CA ASP A 78 17.42 13.06 14.99
C ASP A 78 16.80 11.81 14.35
N GLU A 79 15.79 11.25 14.99
CA GLU A 79 15.11 10.03 14.57
C GLU A 79 14.29 10.24 13.30
N LEU A 80 14.32 9.25 12.42
CA LEU A 80 13.56 9.25 11.17
C LEU A 80 12.22 8.54 11.36
N ILE A 81 11.14 9.30 11.27
CA ILE A 81 9.76 8.81 11.43
C ILE A 81 9.20 8.43 10.07
N LEU A 82 8.81 7.17 9.89
CA LEU A 82 8.10 6.68 8.69
C LEU A 82 6.67 6.31 9.04
N SER A 83 5.68 7.10 8.62
CA SER A 83 4.26 6.82 8.86
C SER A 83 3.58 6.19 7.65
N ILE A 84 2.84 5.11 7.88
CA ILE A 84 1.94 4.50 6.88
C ILE A 84 0.45 4.72 7.20
N ALA A 85 0.14 5.65 8.10
CA ALA A 85 -1.23 5.95 8.50
C ALA A 85 -1.95 6.82 7.46
N ALA A 86 -3.07 6.34 6.95
CA ALA A 86 -3.92 7.11 6.04
C ALA A 86 -4.53 8.33 6.74
N GLY A 87 -4.71 9.44 6.01
CA GLY A 87 -5.40 10.64 6.49
C GLY A 87 -4.63 11.49 7.51
N LYS A 88 -3.40 11.10 7.91
CA LYS A 88 -2.57 11.89 8.83
C LYS A 88 -1.43 12.57 8.07
N THR A 89 -1.42 13.90 8.07
CA THR A 89 -0.41 14.72 7.37
C THR A 89 0.93 14.72 8.10
N ILE A 90 2.00 15.08 7.39
CA ILE A 90 3.31 15.32 8.01
C ILE A 90 3.19 16.35 9.14
N ALA A 91 2.54 17.49 8.88
CA ALA A 91 2.33 18.53 9.87
C ALA A 91 1.60 18.03 11.12
N TRP A 92 0.57 17.19 10.94
CA TRP A 92 -0.14 16.59 12.07
C TRP A 92 0.75 15.66 12.90
N ILE A 93 1.59 14.85 12.24
CA ILE A 93 2.52 13.93 12.91
C ILE A 93 3.58 14.71 13.68
N GLU A 94 4.16 15.75 13.07
CA GLU A 94 5.15 16.63 13.72
C GLU A 94 4.57 17.30 14.96
N GLU A 95 3.38 17.91 14.83
CA GLU A 95 2.70 18.57 15.95
C GLU A 95 2.41 17.58 17.09
N ALA A 96 1.88 16.41 16.79
CA ALA A 96 1.52 15.39 17.76
C ALA A 96 2.74 14.84 18.52
N LEU A 97 3.91 14.73 17.86
CA LEU A 97 5.16 14.27 18.44
C LEU A 97 6.00 15.38 19.12
N GLY A 98 5.57 16.65 19.05
CA GLY A 98 6.26 17.77 19.70
C GLY A 98 7.09 18.66 18.77
N GLY A 99 7.00 18.46 17.44
CA GLY A 99 7.60 19.31 16.40
C GLY A 99 9.07 19.00 16.09
N ASN A 100 9.55 19.62 15.01
CA ASN A 100 10.97 19.58 14.57
C ASN A 100 11.57 18.20 14.26
N LEU A 101 10.75 17.23 13.82
CA LEU A 101 11.18 15.87 13.51
C LEU A 101 11.35 15.64 11.99
N LYS A 102 12.12 14.62 11.65
CA LYS A 102 12.25 14.11 10.28
C LYS A 102 11.09 13.16 10.00
N VAL A 103 10.17 13.55 9.13
CA VAL A 103 8.95 12.79 8.87
C VAL A 103 8.83 12.43 7.39
N VAL A 104 8.68 11.12 7.15
CA VAL A 104 8.34 10.53 5.86
C VAL A 104 6.96 9.91 5.97
N ARG A 105 6.08 10.16 4.99
CA ARG A 105 4.83 9.42 4.82
C ARG A 105 4.98 8.43 3.67
N CYS A 106 4.51 7.22 3.89
CA CYS A 106 4.42 6.18 2.88
C CYS A 106 2.98 5.67 2.82
N MET A 107 2.41 5.62 1.63
CA MET A 107 1.07 5.07 1.39
C MET A 107 1.19 3.77 0.59
N PRO A 108 1.42 2.62 1.24
CA PRO A 108 1.47 1.31 0.61
C PRO A 108 0.06 0.73 0.41
N ASN A 109 -0.01 -0.39 -0.32
CA ASN A 109 -1.24 -1.14 -0.52
C ASN A 109 -1.11 -2.63 -0.18
N THR A 110 -2.23 -3.36 -0.15
CA THR A 110 -2.27 -4.78 0.26
C THR A 110 -1.50 -5.75 -0.63
N PRO A 111 -1.31 -5.56 -1.94
CA PRO A 111 -0.45 -6.43 -2.76
C PRO A 111 1.02 -6.49 -2.30
N ALA A 112 1.46 -5.59 -1.42
CA ALA A 112 2.74 -5.71 -0.72
C ALA A 112 2.93 -7.06 0.00
N MET A 113 1.84 -7.76 0.35
CA MET A 113 1.90 -9.10 0.96
C MET A 113 2.51 -10.18 0.05
N VAL A 114 2.56 -9.92 -1.24
CA VAL A 114 3.13 -10.81 -2.27
C VAL A 114 4.24 -10.12 -3.07
N GLY A 115 4.84 -9.04 -2.52
CA GLY A 115 5.93 -8.31 -3.16
C GLY A 115 5.52 -7.42 -4.35
N GLU A 116 4.22 -7.27 -4.60
CA GLU A 116 3.66 -6.48 -5.73
C GLU A 116 2.93 -5.23 -5.19
N GLY A 117 3.47 -4.63 -4.13
CA GLY A 117 2.94 -3.39 -3.56
C GLY A 117 3.15 -2.19 -4.47
N CYS A 118 2.37 -1.14 -4.21
CA CYS A 118 2.56 0.18 -4.81
C CYS A 118 2.51 1.23 -3.70
N SER A 119 3.57 2.02 -3.57
CA SER A 119 3.74 2.98 -2.50
C SER A 119 4.01 4.38 -3.03
N GLY A 120 3.18 5.36 -2.65
CA GLY A 120 3.54 6.77 -2.74
C GLY A 120 4.29 7.20 -1.47
N VAL A 121 5.40 7.92 -1.61
CA VAL A 121 6.23 8.34 -0.49
C VAL A 121 6.48 9.85 -0.58
N CYS A 122 6.41 10.55 0.54
CA CYS A 122 6.78 11.97 0.62
C CYS A 122 7.48 12.26 1.94
N ARG A 123 8.21 13.37 1.99
CA ARG A 123 8.98 13.80 3.17
C ARG A 123 8.79 15.29 3.48
N ASN A 124 9.15 15.68 4.70
CA ASN A 124 9.35 17.09 5.02
C ASN A 124 10.78 17.55 4.66
N GLU A 125 11.02 18.86 4.79
CA GLU A 125 12.30 19.51 4.43
C GLU A 125 13.49 19.11 5.34
N ARG A 126 13.21 18.46 6.49
CA ARG A 126 14.23 18.01 7.45
C ARG A 126 14.86 16.68 7.07
N VAL A 127 14.19 15.90 6.24
CA VAL A 127 14.69 14.60 5.78
C VAL A 127 15.67 14.81 4.64
N SER A 128 16.90 14.39 4.83
CA SER A 128 17.94 14.45 3.79
C SER A 128 17.66 13.50 2.62
N ASP A 129 18.37 13.67 1.49
CA ASP A 129 18.24 12.77 0.35
C ASP A 129 18.71 11.34 0.69
N GLU A 130 19.73 11.19 1.53
CA GLU A 130 20.21 9.89 2.00
C GLU A 130 19.17 9.18 2.86
N GLU A 131 18.53 9.88 3.79
CA GLU A 131 17.47 9.34 4.65
C GLU A 131 16.23 8.97 3.84
N MET A 132 15.88 9.80 2.85
CA MET A 132 14.79 9.50 1.94
C MET A 132 15.09 8.23 1.12
N GLU A 133 16.32 8.06 0.60
CA GLU A 133 16.68 6.85 -0.15
C GLU A 133 16.65 5.59 0.73
N ARG A 134 17.00 5.70 2.02
CA ARG A 134 16.79 4.60 2.99
C ARG A 134 15.31 4.22 3.10
N CYS A 135 14.41 5.19 3.23
CA CYS A 135 12.96 4.95 3.24
C CYS A 135 12.44 4.38 1.91
N MET A 136 12.96 4.87 0.78
CA MET A 136 12.61 4.37 -0.55
C MET A 136 13.08 2.92 -0.75
N THR A 137 14.28 2.59 -0.30
CA THR A 137 14.81 1.22 -0.33
C THR A 137 13.93 0.28 0.49
N LEU A 138 13.51 0.71 1.69
CA LEU A 138 12.56 -0.03 2.51
C LEU A 138 11.22 -0.20 1.78
N ALA A 139 10.67 0.86 1.20
CA ALA A 139 9.39 0.80 0.49
C ALA A 139 9.47 -0.09 -0.77
N ARG A 140 10.59 -0.10 -1.49
CA ARG A 140 10.84 -0.96 -2.66
C ARG A 140 11.00 -2.44 -2.30
N SER A 141 11.23 -2.78 -1.04
CA SER A 141 11.36 -4.18 -0.62
C SER A 141 10.09 -5.00 -0.77
N PHE A 142 8.93 -4.35 -0.77
CA PHE A 142 7.63 -5.02 -0.88
C PHE A 142 6.80 -4.57 -2.11
N GLY A 143 7.43 -3.95 -3.12
CA GLY A 143 6.79 -3.53 -4.37
C GLY A 143 7.47 -2.32 -5.00
N MET A 144 6.75 -1.61 -5.88
CA MET A 144 7.24 -0.34 -6.42
C MET A 144 7.01 0.80 -5.42
N ALA A 145 7.91 1.78 -5.40
CA ALA A 145 7.76 3.00 -4.63
C ALA A 145 8.17 4.21 -5.46
N GLN A 146 7.43 5.31 -5.30
CA GLN A 146 7.71 6.57 -5.99
C GLN A 146 7.60 7.73 -5.01
N GLU A 147 8.59 8.63 -5.02
CA GLU A 147 8.51 9.90 -4.31
C GLU A 147 7.53 10.83 -5.03
N ILE A 148 6.62 11.44 -4.27
CA ILE A 148 5.57 12.33 -4.77
C ILE A 148 5.34 13.48 -3.79
N PRO A 149 4.79 14.62 -4.24
CA PRO A 149 4.35 15.68 -3.32
C PRO A 149 3.28 15.18 -2.35
N GLU A 150 3.31 15.62 -1.09
CA GLU A 150 2.35 15.19 -0.05
C GLU A 150 0.89 15.36 -0.46
N LYS A 151 0.55 16.43 -1.18
CA LYS A 151 -0.80 16.70 -1.68
C LYS A 151 -1.39 15.59 -2.56
N LEU A 152 -0.56 14.68 -3.10
CA LEU A 152 -0.97 13.56 -3.94
C LEU A 152 -1.14 12.24 -3.15
N ILE A 153 -0.72 12.18 -1.89
CA ILE A 153 -0.77 10.94 -1.07
C ILE A 153 -2.21 10.41 -0.97
N ASP A 154 -3.20 11.25 -0.79
CA ASP A 154 -4.60 10.81 -0.67
C ASP A 154 -5.12 10.25 -2.00
N ALA A 155 -4.73 10.86 -3.14
CA ALA A 155 -5.06 10.35 -4.46
C ALA A 155 -4.39 8.99 -4.71
N VAL A 156 -3.11 8.84 -4.35
CA VAL A 156 -2.42 7.54 -4.41
C VAL A 156 -3.12 6.51 -3.51
N GLY A 157 -3.52 6.90 -2.28
CA GLY A 157 -4.29 6.05 -1.38
C GLY A 157 -5.60 5.54 -2.00
N ALA A 158 -6.30 6.38 -2.74
CA ALA A 158 -7.53 5.99 -3.44
C ALA A 158 -7.23 5.12 -4.68
N VAL A 159 -6.25 5.52 -5.52
CA VAL A 159 -5.92 4.84 -6.78
C VAL A 159 -5.21 3.50 -6.56
N SER A 160 -4.29 3.40 -5.59
CA SER A 160 -3.53 2.18 -5.35
C SER A 160 -3.94 1.45 -4.05
N GLY A 161 -4.31 2.17 -3.01
CA GLY A 161 -4.67 1.59 -1.71
C GLY A 161 -6.07 0.99 -1.67
N SER A 162 -7.06 1.67 -2.27
CA SER A 162 -8.45 1.21 -2.31
C SER A 162 -8.77 0.32 -3.51
N SER A 163 -8.15 0.57 -4.66
CA SER A 163 -8.46 -0.12 -5.92
C SER A 163 -8.26 -1.65 -5.91
N PRO A 164 -7.40 -2.27 -5.08
CA PRO A 164 -7.39 -3.73 -4.99
C PRO A 164 -8.76 -4.33 -4.70
N ALA A 165 -9.60 -3.66 -3.88
CA ALA A 165 -10.98 -4.10 -3.63
C ALA A 165 -11.84 -4.02 -4.90
N PHE A 166 -11.69 -2.95 -5.70
CA PHE A 166 -12.43 -2.79 -6.96
C PHE A 166 -12.00 -3.82 -8.00
N VAL A 167 -10.68 -4.11 -8.05
CA VAL A 167 -10.13 -5.16 -8.93
C VAL A 167 -10.65 -6.53 -8.52
N PHE A 168 -10.77 -6.85 -7.22
CA PHE A 168 -11.35 -8.12 -6.78
C PHE A 168 -12.84 -8.22 -7.14
N MET A 169 -13.63 -7.15 -7.02
CA MET A 169 -15.02 -7.12 -7.50
C MET A 169 -15.11 -7.37 -9.01
N PHE A 170 -14.23 -6.75 -9.80
CA PHE A 170 -14.15 -6.98 -11.23
C PHE A 170 -13.78 -8.43 -11.55
N MET A 171 -12.78 -9.00 -10.86
CA MET A 171 -12.39 -10.40 -11.02
C MET A 171 -13.52 -11.37 -10.66
N GLU A 172 -14.26 -11.08 -9.58
CA GLU A 172 -15.40 -11.89 -9.16
C GLU A 172 -16.50 -11.89 -10.23
N ALA A 173 -16.85 -10.73 -10.77
CA ALA A 173 -17.83 -10.60 -11.84
C ALA A 173 -17.42 -11.34 -13.12
N LEU A 174 -16.13 -11.24 -13.54
CA LEU A 174 -15.61 -12.02 -14.68
C LEU A 174 -15.68 -13.53 -14.41
N ALA A 175 -15.34 -13.96 -13.21
CA ALA A 175 -15.41 -15.37 -12.84
C ALA A 175 -16.85 -15.88 -12.82
N ASP A 176 -17.82 -15.08 -12.35
CA ASP A 176 -19.24 -15.41 -12.40
C ASP A 176 -19.76 -15.59 -13.82
N ALA A 177 -19.34 -14.68 -14.71
CA ALA A 177 -19.64 -14.81 -16.14
C ALA A 177 -19.01 -16.08 -16.75
N GLY A 178 -17.79 -16.43 -16.36
CA GLY A 178 -17.12 -17.67 -16.76
C GLY A 178 -17.88 -18.91 -16.30
N VAL A 179 -18.37 -18.93 -15.07
CA VAL A 179 -19.21 -20.04 -14.55
C VAL A 179 -20.53 -20.12 -15.30
N LYS A 180 -21.18 -19.00 -15.60
CA LYS A 180 -22.39 -18.96 -16.43
C LYS A 180 -22.13 -19.52 -17.83
N ALA A 181 -20.91 -19.36 -18.35
CA ALA A 181 -20.49 -19.92 -19.65
C ALA A 181 -20.01 -21.39 -19.57
N GLY A 182 -20.10 -22.05 -18.40
CA GLY A 182 -19.81 -23.48 -18.23
C GLY A 182 -18.46 -23.82 -17.61
N MET A 183 -17.66 -22.84 -17.17
CA MET A 183 -16.41 -23.10 -16.44
C MET A 183 -16.69 -23.58 -15.01
N THR A 184 -15.81 -24.42 -14.44
CA THR A 184 -15.82 -24.61 -13.00
C THR A 184 -15.40 -23.35 -12.27
N ARG A 185 -15.87 -23.12 -11.04
CA ARG A 185 -15.51 -21.95 -10.24
C ARG A 185 -13.98 -21.77 -10.10
N SER A 186 -13.27 -22.85 -9.83
CA SER A 186 -11.81 -22.83 -9.67
C SER A 186 -11.11 -22.40 -10.98
N GLN A 187 -11.56 -22.91 -12.13
CA GLN A 187 -11.03 -22.49 -13.43
C GLN A 187 -11.30 -21.00 -13.68
N ALA A 188 -12.54 -20.56 -13.47
CA ALA A 188 -12.95 -19.17 -13.69
C ALA A 188 -12.07 -18.19 -12.89
N TYR A 189 -11.84 -18.43 -11.60
CA TYR A 189 -10.95 -17.59 -10.80
C TYR A 189 -9.51 -17.59 -11.29
N ARG A 190 -8.94 -18.73 -11.64
CA ARG A 190 -7.56 -18.82 -12.12
C ARG A 190 -7.35 -18.09 -13.44
N PHE A 191 -8.24 -18.28 -14.42
CA PHE A 191 -8.14 -17.60 -15.71
C PHE A 191 -8.33 -16.09 -15.56
N THR A 192 -9.30 -15.66 -14.77
CA THR A 192 -9.54 -14.24 -14.49
C THR A 192 -8.34 -13.56 -13.83
N ALA A 193 -7.81 -14.16 -12.77
CA ALA A 193 -6.65 -13.60 -12.06
C ALA A 193 -5.44 -13.49 -13.00
N GLN A 194 -5.17 -14.51 -13.81
CA GLN A 194 -4.06 -14.50 -14.77
C GLN A 194 -4.26 -13.46 -15.88
N ALA A 195 -5.49 -13.28 -16.36
CA ALA A 195 -5.79 -12.28 -17.38
C ALA A 195 -5.56 -10.86 -16.88
N VAL A 196 -6.03 -10.54 -15.65
CA VAL A 196 -5.82 -9.22 -15.03
C VAL A 196 -4.33 -8.97 -14.74
N LEU A 197 -3.62 -9.95 -14.19
CA LEU A 197 -2.17 -9.88 -13.95
C LEU A 197 -1.42 -9.62 -15.27
N GLY A 198 -1.73 -10.37 -16.33
CA GLY A 198 -1.09 -10.24 -17.63
C GLY A 198 -1.32 -8.86 -18.25
N SER A 199 -2.54 -8.34 -18.17
CA SER A 199 -2.90 -7.02 -18.68
C SER A 199 -2.13 -5.90 -17.97
N ALA A 200 -2.04 -5.96 -16.64
CA ALA A 200 -1.27 -5.00 -15.86
C ALA A 200 0.23 -5.07 -16.18
N LYS A 201 0.81 -6.27 -16.25
CA LYS A 201 2.22 -6.46 -16.64
C LYS A 201 2.52 -5.97 -18.04
N LEU A 202 1.62 -6.21 -19.01
CA LEU A 202 1.78 -5.74 -20.38
C LEU A 202 1.81 -4.21 -20.44
N MET A 203 0.93 -3.54 -19.71
CA MET A 203 0.90 -2.08 -19.64
C MET A 203 2.21 -1.52 -19.04
N LEU A 204 2.67 -2.07 -17.90
CA LEU A 204 3.90 -1.64 -17.25
C LEU A 204 5.15 -1.89 -18.12
N ALA A 205 5.21 -3.03 -18.80
CA ALA A 205 6.35 -3.41 -19.62
C ALA A 205 6.45 -2.59 -20.91
N THR A 206 5.31 -2.19 -21.49
CA THR A 206 5.30 -1.48 -22.77
C THR A 206 5.24 0.03 -22.65
N GLY A 207 4.73 0.56 -21.52
CA GLY A 207 4.44 1.98 -21.34
C GLY A 207 3.37 2.55 -22.27
N LYS A 208 2.66 1.67 -23.02
CA LYS A 208 1.63 2.07 -23.97
C LYS A 208 0.40 2.62 -23.28
N HIS A 209 -0.31 3.51 -24.00
CA HIS A 209 -1.58 4.04 -23.52
C HIS A 209 -2.62 2.91 -23.37
N PRO A 210 -3.42 2.86 -22.28
CA PRO A 210 -4.41 1.80 -22.06
C PRO A 210 -5.40 1.64 -23.20
N GLY A 211 -5.79 2.73 -23.87
CA GLY A 211 -6.65 2.72 -25.05
C GLY A 211 -6.02 1.94 -26.23
N GLU A 212 -4.72 2.15 -26.48
CA GLU A 212 -3.99 1.42 -27.52
C GLU A 212 -3.95 -0.09 -27.22
N LEU A 213 -3.67 -0.45 -25.94
CA LEU A 213 -3.68 -1.84 -25.51
C LEU A 213 -5.07 -2.49 -25.64
N LYS A 214 -6.14 -1.75 -25.33
CA LYS A 214 -7.51 -2.19 -25.54
C LYS A 214 -7.77 -2.45 -27.03
N ASP A 215 -7.37 -1.54 -27.90
CA ASP A 215 -7.59 -1.65 -29.34
C ASP A 215 -6.83 -2.84 -29.95
N MET A 216 -5.65 -3.17 -29.44
CA MET A 216 -4.90 -4.38 -29.85
C MET A 216 -5.68 -5.68 -29.61
N VAL A 217 -6.60 -5.72 -28.64
CA VAL A 217 -7.43 -6.89 -28.33
C VAL A 217 -8.77 -6.86 -29.10
N CYS A 218 -9.20 -5.68 -29.55
CA CYS A 218 -10.48 -5.46 -30.22
C CYS A 218 -10.34 -5.59 -31.75
N SER A 219 -10.48 -6.81 -32.30
CA SER A 219 -10.54 -7.00 -33.74
C SER A 219 -11.86 -6.45 -34.34
N PRO A 220 -11.85 -5.97 -35.61
CA PRO A 220 -13.07 -5.49 -36.25
C PRO A 220 -14.15 -6.57 -36.28
N GLY A 221 -15.36 -6.24 -35.77
CA GLY A 221 -16.48 -7.19 -35.69
C GLY A 221 -16.28 -8.37 -34.74
N GLY A 222 -15.23 -8.32 -33.88
CA GLY A 222 -14.92 -9.41 -32.96
C GLY A 222 -15.75 -9.36 -31.67
N THR A 223 -15.69 -10.43 -30.88
CA THR A 223 -16.42 -10.56 -29.61
C THR A 223 -15.99 -9.57 -28.57
N THR A 224 -14.73 -9.14 -28.59
CA THR A 224 -14.17 -8.24 -27.59
C THR A 224 -14.77 -6.84 -27.71
N ILE A 225 -14.97 -6.32 -28.92
CA ILE A 225 -15.54 -4.98 -29.10
C ILE A 225 -17.00 -4.92 -28.65
N GLU A 226 -17.78 -5.98 -28.83
CA GLU A 226 -19.14 -6.10 -28.32
C GLU A 226 -19.17 -6.07 -26.80
N GLY A 227 -18.25 -6.79 -26.16
CA GLY A 227 -18.08 -6.74 -24.69
C GLY A 227 -17.68 -5.35 -24.15
N VAL A 228 -16.79 -4.66 -24.87
CA VAL A 228 -16.39 -3.28 -24.54
C VAL A 228 -17.59 -2.34 -24.65
N GLN A 229 -18.39 -2.43 -25.71
CA GLN A 229 -19.59 -1.63 -25.86
C GLN A 229 -20.55 -1.83 -24.68
N ALA A 230 -20.83 -3.07 -24.30
CA ALA A 230 -21.70 -3.36 -23.16
C ALA A 230 -21.19 -2.74 -21.85
N LEU A 231 -19.88 -2.75 -21.59
CA LEU A 231 -19.29 -2.13 -20.42
C LEU A 231 -19.37 -0.59 -20.43
N GLU A 232 -19.24 0.02 -21.61
CA GLU A 232 -19.41 1.48 -21.77
C GLU A 232 -20.89 1.88 -21.54
N GLU A 233 -21.83 1.14 -22.09
CA GLU A 233 -23.28 1.37 -21.90
C GLU A 233 -23.67 1.27 -20.42
N MET A 234 -23.06 0.36 -19.65
CA MET A 234 -23.28 0.21 -18.21
C MET A 234 -22.48 1.21 -17.36
N GLY A 235 -21.70 2.12 -17.96
CA GLY A 235 -21.02 3.21 -17.30
C GLY A 235 -19.81 2.78 -16.45
N LEU A 236 -19.07 1.76 -16.84
CA LEU A 236 -17.89 1.26 -16.12
C LEU A 236 -16.93 2.38 -15.74
N ARG A 237 -16.57 3.26 -16.69
CA ARG A 237 -15.61 4.35 -16.45
C ARG A 237 -16.11 5.33 -15.40
N ALA A 238 -17.37 5.78 -15.52
CA ALA A 238 -17.98 6.70 -14.58
C ALA A 238 -18.05 6.09 -13.16
N SER A 239 -18.37 4.81 -13.06
CA SER A 239 -18.42 4.09 -11.78
C SER A 239 -17.05 4.02 -11.08
N VAL A 240 -15.99 3.70 -11.84
CA VAL A 240 -14.62 3.63 -11.30
C VAL A 240 -14.14 5.02 -10.86
N MET A 241 -14.34 6.06 -11.66
CA MET A 241 -13.98 7.44 -11.31
C MET A 241 -14.70 7.88 -10.03
N LYS A 242 -16.01 7.64 -9.93
CA LYS A 242 -16.79 7.98 -8.75
C LYS A 242 -16.33 7.24 -7.49
N ALA A 243 -15.95 5.97 -7.62
CA ALA A 243 -15.41 5.20 -6.49
C ALA A 243 -14.11 5.81 -5.95
N VAL A 244 -13.20 6.25 -6.83
CA VAL A 244 -11.97 6.93 -6.42
C VAL A 244 -12.28 8.25 -5.73
N ASP A 245 -13.18 9.09 -6.28
CA ASP A 245 -13.57 10.38 -5.68
C ASP A 245 -14.07 10.21 -4.25
N VAL A 246 -14.97 9.25 -4.02
CA VAL A 246 -15.51 8.95 -2.68
C VAL A 246 -14.41 8.51 -1.71
N CYS A 247 -13.43 7.73 -2.17
CA CYS A 247 -12.31 7.32 -1.34
C CYS A 247 -11.42 8.52 -0.94
N VAL A 248 -11.11 9.42 -1.88
CA VAL A 248 -10.34 10.65 -1.60
C VAL A 248 -11.07 11.53 -0.58
N GLU A 249 -12.37 11.78 -0.81
CA GLU A 249 -13.21 12.58 0.11
C GLU A 249 -13.25 11.97 1.52
N LYS A 250 -13.34 10.65 1.62
CA LYS A 250 -13.37 9.97 2.92
C LYS A 250 -12.02 10.04 3.63
N THR A 251 -10.92 9.87 2.89
CA THR A 251 -9.56 9.94 3.46
C THR A 251 -9.28 11.29 4.09
N ARG A 252 -9.70 12.38 3.44
CA ARG A 252 -9.55 13.76 3.96
C ARG A 252 -10.33 14.05 5.24
N LYS A 253 -11.26 13.17 5.61
CA LYS A 253 -12.09 13.28 6.84
C LYS A 253 -11.59 12.37 7.98
N LEU A 254 -10.48 11.63 7.79
CA LEU A 254 -9.85 10.78 8.80
C LEU A 254 -8.90 11.60 9.69
#